data_5361f1f4ec4b85ab4ecefeabf8ff3385
#
_entry.id   5361f1f4ec4b85ab4ecefeabf8ff3385
#
_cell.length_a   1.000
_cell.length_b   1.000
_cell.length_c   1.000
_cell.angle_alpha   90.00
_cell.angle_beta   90.00
_cell.angle_gamma   90.00
#
_symmetry.space_group_name_H-M   'P 1'
#
loop_
_entity.id
_entity.type
_entity.pdbx_description
1 polymer ?
#
loop_
_entity_poly.entity_id
_entity_poly.type
_entity_poly.pdbx_seq_one_letter_code
_entity_poly.pdbx_strand_id
1 'polypeptide(L)'
;MEQAAGVRSIDAIRDFRADLHEFCEEVRSALVDVDLEVRRSLEWVLEQQPAFWRHEARKATDAITNTKMELSRARMRTLPGGGTPSCIEERKAVDRAERRLRHVEEKMEAVRGWGRNEQQEVNEYTGRATQLSALLDSEIPRALSFLDHAVANLESYLAIGDPGADNLNRTGKSMANKDADDASQPASEPETAEAKAQPTEPGGGTSP
;
A
#
# COMPACT_ATOMS: atom_id res chain seq x y z
N MET A 1 19.67 -4.19 29.03
CA MET A 1 20.69 -5.18 28.64
C MET A 1 20.66 -5.21 27.12
N GLU A 2 21.55 -4.44 26.49
CA GLU A 2 21.78 -4.52 25.04
C GLU A 2 22.46 -5.85 24.73
N GLN A 3 21.73 -6.75 24.08
CA GLN A 3 22.34 -7.92 23.47
C GLN A 3 23.04 -7.45 22.21
N ALA A 4 24.35 -7.21 22.30
CA ALA A 4 25.20 -7.04 21.13
C ALA A 4 25.11 -8.34 20.33
N ALA A 5 24.45 -8.28 19.17
CA ALA A 5 24.46 -9.37 18.20
C ALA A 5 25.91 -9.59 17.76
N GLY A 6 26.48 -10.74 18.16
CA GLY A 6 27.85 -11.10 17.77
C GLY A 6 27.88 -11.46 16.28
N VAL A 7 28.10 -10.48 15.42
CA VAL A 7 28.31 -10.71 13.99
C VAL A 7 29.64 -11.44 13.80
N ARG A 8 29.57 -12.70 13.38
CA ARG A 8 30.75 -13.58 13.28
C ARG A 8 31.42 -13.55 11.90
N SER A 9 30.79 -12.94 10.92
CA SER A 9 31.25 -12.93 9.53
C SER A 9 30.68 -11.73 8.77
N ILE A 10 31.47 -11.10 7.91
CA ILE A 10 31.02 -10.04 6.99
C ILE A 10 30.02 -10.62 6.00
N ASP A 11 30.20 -11.87 5.58
CA ASP A 11 29.29 -12.54 4.67
C ASP A 11 27.88 -12.69 5.27
N ALA A 12 27.77 -12.94 6.57
CA ALA A 12 26.48 -12.97 7.24
C ALA A 12 25.72 -11.62 7.19
N ILE A 13 26.45 -10.49 7.18
CA ILE A 13 25.83 -9.16 7.00
C ILE A 13 25.37 -8.99 5.55
N ARG A 14 26.13 -9.45 4.58
CA ARG A 14 25.77 -9.39 3.16
C ARG A 14 24.55 -10.26 2.88
N ASP A 15 24.53 -11.49 3.41
CA ASP A 15 23.39 -12.41 3.28
C ASP A 15 22.14 -11.79 3.89
N PHE A 16 22.23 -11.27 5.14
CA PHE A 16 21.12 -10.58 5.78
C PHE A 16 20.62 -9.37 4.98
N ARG A 17 21.53 -8.59 4.37
CA ARG A 17 21.17 -7.47 3.51
C ARG A 17 20.38 -7.94 2.28
N ALA A 18 20.80 -9.05 1.65
CA ALA A 18 20.12 -9.62 0.50
C ALA A 18 18.71 -10.13 0.88
N ASP A 19 18.61 -10.88 1.97
CA ASP A 19 17.34 -11.38 2.50
C ASP A 19 16.38 -10.24 2.87
N LEU A 20 16.89 -9.17 3.49
CA LEU A 20 16.10 -7.99 3.82
C LEU A 20 15.56 -7.29 2.57
N HIS A 21 16.35 -7.21 1.51
CA HIS A 21 15.92 -6.64 0.23
C HIS A 21 14.81 -7.50 -0.40
N GLU A 22 15.01 -8.82 -0.46
CA GLU A 22 14.03 -9.77 -0.99
C GLU A 22 12.71 -9.71 -0.21
N PHE A 23 12.78 -9.74 1.13
CA PHE A 23 11.62 -9.57 1.99
C PHE A 23 10.84 -8.28 1.70
N CYS A 24 11.53 -7.17 1.46
CA CYS A 24 10.86 -5.90 1.13
C CYS A 24 10.11 -5.95 -0.19
N GLU A 25 10.68 -6.58 -1.21
CA GLU A 25 10.00 -6.75 -2.51
C GLU A 25 8.78 -7.67 -2.39
N GLU A 26 8.89 -8.75 -1.63
CA GLU A 26 7.75 -9.64 -1.35
C GLU A 26 6.62 -8.89 -0.63
N VAL A 27 6.94 -8.09 0.40
CA VAL A 27 5.94 -7.32 1.14
C VAL A 27 5.28 -6.27 0.25
N ARG A 28 6.04 -5.58 -0.62
CA ARG A 28 5.47 -4.63 -1.59
C ARG A 28 4.51 -5.31 -2.54
N SER A 29 4.88 -6.47 -3.07
CA SER A 29 4.01 -7.26 -3.95
C SER A 29 2.74 -7.68 -3.23
N ALA A 30 2.85 -8.20 -2.01
CA ALA A 30 1.72 -8.61 -1.19
C ALA A 30 0.76 -7.44 -0.88
N LEU A 31 1.28 -6.25 -0.59
CA LEU A 31 0.46 -5.04 -0.38
C LEU A 31 -0.35 -4.68 -1.63
N VAL A 32 0.26 -4.76 -2.82
CA VAL A 32 -0.45 -4.50 -4.09
C VAL A 32 -1.57 -5.51 -4.30
N ASP A 33 -1.31 -6.80 -4.04
CA ASP A 33 -2.31 -7.86 -4.20
C ASP A 33 -3.49 -7.67 -3.24
N VAL A 34 -3.21 -7.35 -1.97
CA VAL A 34 -4.26 -7.07 -0.98
C VAL A 34 -5.06 -5.83 -1.35
N ASP A 35 -4.43 -4.75 -1.83
CA ASP A 35 -5.12 -3.55 -2.30
C ASP A 35 -6.09 -3.85 -3.45
N LEU A 36 -5.73 -4.73 -4.36
CA LEU A 36 -6.60 -5.18 -5.44
C LEU A 36 -7.81 -5.95 -4.91
N GLU A 37 -7.61 -6.86 -3.97
CA GLU A 37 -8.71 -7.63 -3.35
C GLU A 37 -9.65 -6.71 -2.54
N VAL A 38 -9.10 -5.76 -1.80
CA VAL A 38 -9.90 -4.77 -1.06
C VAL A 38 -10.76 -3.94 -2.00
N ARG A 39 -10.22 -3.47 -3.13
CA ARG A 39 -11.00 -2.74 -4.14
C ARG A 39 -12.12 -3.59 -4.74
N ARG A 40 -11.85 -4.86 -5.05
CA ARG A 40 -12.86 -5.81 -5.56
C ARG A 40 -13.97 -6.06 -4.54
N SER A 41 -13.61 -6.24 -3.27
CA SER A 41 -14.57 -6.42 -2.17
C SER A 41 -15.46 -5.19 -2.04
N LEU A 42 -14.89 -3.99 -2.03
CA LEU A 42 -15.64 -2.74 -1.98
C LEU A 42 -16.60 -2.59 -3.17
N GLU A 43 -16.15 -2.82 -4.39
CA GLU A 43 -16.99 -2.75 -5.57
C GLU A 43 -18.15 -3.74 -5.48
N TRP A 44 -17.86 -4.97 -5.04
CA TRP A 44 -18.90 -5.99 -4.89
C TRP A 44 -19.94 -5.59 -3.84
N VAL A 45 -19.51 -5.12 -2.66
CA VAL A 45 -20.43 -4.76 -1.56
C VAL A 45 -21.18 -3.45 -1.83
N LEU A 46 -20.49 -2.43 -2.37
CA LEU A 46 -21.06 -1.08 -2.53
C LEU A 46 -21.82 -0.89 -3.84
N GLU A 47 -21.49 -1.63 -4.88
CA GLU A 47 -22.08 -1.44 -6.21
C GLU A 47 -22.90 -2.65 -6.68
N GLN A 48 -22.26 -3.83 -6.73
CA GLN A 48 -22.90 -5.01 -7.32
C GLN A 48 -24.04 -5.55 -6.48
N GLN A 49 -23.86 -5.69 -5.16
CA GLN A 49 -24.90 -6.19 -4.26
C GLN A 49 -26.12 -5.25 -4.18
N PRO A 50 -25.98 -3.95 -4.01
CA PRO A 50 -27.12 -3.03 -4.03
C PRO A 50 -27.84 -3.00 -5.39
N ALA A 51 -27.13 -3.11 -6.51
CA ALA A 51 -27.72 -3.17 -7.85
C ALA A 51 -28.57 -4.43 -8.00
N PHE A 52 -28.03 -5.60 -7.59
CA PHE A 52 -28.75 -6.88 -7.62
C PHE A 52 -30.05 -6.83 -6.79
N TRP A 53 -29.96 -6.38 -5.54
CA TRP A 53 -31.13 -6.36 -4.65
C TRP A 53 -32.17 -5.32 -5.06
N ARG A 54 -31.76 -4.19 -5.64
CA ARG A 54 -32.70 -3.24 -6.25
C ARG A 54 -33.47 -3.85 -7.41
N HIS A 55 -32.81 -4.67 -8.23
CA HIS A 55 -33.47 -5.40 -9.30
C HIS A 55 -34.46 -6.45 -8.77
N GLU A 56 -34.07 -7.21 -7.75
CA GLU A 56 -34.96 -8.18 -7.10
C GLU A 56 -36.15 -7.51 -6.40
N ALA A 57 -35.96 -6.30 -5.84
CA ALA A 57 -37.07 -5.54 -5.27
C ALA A 57 -38.11 -5.13 -6.32
N ARG A 58 -37.68 -4.68 -7.50
CA ARG A 58 -38.59 -4.38 -8.61
C ARG A 58 -39.37 -5.63 -9.03
N LYS A 59 -38.69 -6.76 -9.20
CA LYS A 59 -39.36 -8.04 -9.54
C LYS A 59 -40.37 -8.46 -8.47
N ALA A 60 -40.03 -8.32 -7.19
CA ALA A 60 -40.93 -8.65 -6.10
C ALA A 60 -42.18 -7.72 -6.07
N THR A 61 -41.98 -6.44 -6.34
CA THR A 61 -43.10 -5.45 -6.43
C THR A 61 -43.99 -5.76 -7.63
N ASP A 62 -43.44 -6.09 -8.78
CA ASP A 62 -44.20 -6.48 -9.96
C ASP A 62 -45.01 -7.77 -9.70
N ALA A 63 -44.39 -8.75 -9.01
CA ALA A 63 -45.05 -9.99 -8.63
C ALA A 63 -46.25 -9.73 -7.70
N ILE A 64 -46.13 -8.83 -6.70
CA ILE A 64 -47.23 -8.43 -5.84
C ILE A 64 -48.35 -7.78 -6.65
N THR A 65 -48.02 -6.87 -7.55
CA THR A 65 -48.99 -6.20 -8.41
C THR A 65 -49.77 -7.20 -9.28
N ASN A 66 -49.05 -8.12 -9.89
CA ASN A 66 -49.63 -9.17 -10.74
C ASN A 66 -50.55 -10.11 -9.94
N THR A 67 -50.07 -10.61 -8.79
CA THR A 67 -50.88 -11.51 -7.95
C THR A 67 -52.09 -10.84 -7.34
N LYS A 68 -52.03 -9.54 -6.99
CA LYS A 68 -53.21 -8.75 -6.55
C LYS A 68 -54.19 -8.55 -7.69
N MET A 69 -53.75 -8.31 -8.92
CA MET A 69 -54.62 -8.26 -10.09
C MET A 69 -55.32 -9.60 -10.36
N GLU A 70 -54.57 -10.72 -10.26
CA GLU A 70 -55.11 -12.07 -10.43
C GLU A 70 -56.19 -12.38 -9.36
N LEU A 71 -55.92 -12.04 -8.08
CA LEU A 71 -56.89 -12.16 -7.01
C LEU A 71 -58.15 -11.32 -7.29
N SER A 72 -57.98 -10.09 -7.77
CA SER A 72 -59.11 -9.22 -8.14
C SER A 72 -59.95 -9.82 -9.27
N ARG A 73 -59.28 -10.33 -10.33
CA ARG A 73 -59.97 -11.03 -11.44
C ARG A 73 -60.67 -12.29 -10.96
N ALA A 74 -60.07 -13.10 -10.08
CA ALA A 74 -60.68 -14.30 -9.53
C ALA A 74 -61.93 -13.97 -8.72
N ARG A 75 -61.93 -12.90 -7.94
CA ARG A 75 -63.12 -12.41 -7.18
C ARG A 75 -64.29 -11.98 -8.06
N MET A 76 -64.00 -11.48 -9.27
CA MET A 76 -65.03 -11.03 -10.23
C MET A 76 -65.62 -12.19 -11.04
N ARG A 77 -65.05 -13.41 -10.97
CA ARG A 77 -65.63 -14.58 -11.65
C ARG A 77 -66.88 -15.03 -10.94
N THR A 78 -67.99 -15.12 -11.66
CA THR A 78 -69.23 -15.71 -11.15
C THR A 78 -69.20 -17.22 -11.44
N LEU A 79 -69.42 -18.03 -10.42
CA LEU A 79 -69.53 -19.48 -10.61
C LEU A 79 -70.86 -19.86 -11.25
N PRO A 80 -70.88 -20.93 -12.11
CA PRO A 80 -72.14 -21.50 -12.58
C PRO A 80 -72.98 -21.91 -11.37
N GLY A 81 -74.09 -21.17 -11.07
CA GLY A 81 -74.89 -21.37 -9.85
C GLY A 81 -74.91 -20.20 -8.88
N GLY A 82 -74.24 -19.06 -9.21
CA GLY A 82 -74.34 -17.80 -8.42
C GLY A 82 -73.46 -17.70 -7.18
N GLY A 83 -72.52 -18.64 -6.94
CA GLY A 83 -71.61 -18.64 -5.82
C GLY A 83 -70.37 -17.77 -6.05
N THR A 84 -69.74 -17.25 -4.96
CA THR A 84 -68.46 -16.57 -5.02
C THR A 84 -67.28 -17.56 -4.96
N PRO A 85 -66.23 -17.39 -5.79
CA PRO A 85 -65.04 -18.26 -5.74
C PRO A 85 -64.33 -18.15 -4.40
N SER A 86 -63.74 -19.25 -3.91
CA SER A 86 -63.03 -19.23 -2.62
C SER A 86 -61.69 -18.46 -2.65
N CYS A 87 -61.10 -18.29 -3.79
CA CYS A 87 -59.84 -17.52 -4.07
C CYS A 87 -58.72 -17.83 -3.06
N ILE A 88 -58.67 -19.05 -2.52
CA ILE A 88 -57.65 -19.45 -1.49
C ILE A 88 -56.25 -19.46 -2.08
N GLU A 89 -56.09 -19.99 -3.28
CA GLU A 89 -54.78 -20.10 -3.91
C GLU A 89 -54.24 -18.72 -4.33
N GLU A 90 -55.11 -17.86 -4.84
CA GLU A 90 -54.73 -16.49 -5.20
C GLU A 90 -54.35 -15.66 -3.96
N ARG A 91 -55.04 -15.85 -2.80
CA ARG A 91 -54.61 -15.24 -1.53
C ARG A 91 -53.25 -15.74 -1.07
N LYS A 92 -53.04 -17.07 -1.12
CA LYS A 92 -51.73 -17.65 -0.79
C LYS A 92 -50.61 -17.14 -1.74
N ALA A 93 -50.93 -16.90 -3.02
CA ALA A 93 -49.99 -16.31 -3.98
C ALA A 93 -49.61 -14.88 -3.59
N VAL A 94 -50.56 -14.04 -3.18
CA VAL A 94 -50.28 -12.70 -2.67
C VAL A 94 -49.41 -12.77 -1.41
N ASP A 95 -49.75 -13.64 -0.45
CA ASP A 95 -48.97 -13.81 0.78
C ASP A 95 -47.53 -14.26 0.50
N ARG A 96 -47.32 -15.14 -0.48
CA ARG A 96 -45.95 -15.56 -0.92
C ARG A 96 -45.20 -14.38 -1.52
N ALA A 97 -45.83 -13.60 -2.37
CA ALA A 97 -45.22 -12.43 -3.01
C ALA A 97 -44.84 -11.36 -1.97
N GLU A 98 -45.72 -11.09 -0.99
CA GLU A 98 -45.44 -10.15 0.11
C GLU A 98 -44.30 -10.64 1.02
N ARG A 99 -44.24 -11.94 1.34
CA ARG A 99 -43.10 -12.52 2.06
C ARG A 99 -41.80 -12.36 1.27
N ARG A 100 -41.84 -12.56 -0.04
CA ARG A 100 -40.66 -12.35 -0.91
C ARG A 100 -40.17 -10.91 -0.87
N LEU A 101 -41.07 -9.93 -0.95
CA LEU A 101 -40.71 -8.52 -0.88
C LEU A 101 -40.03 -8.19 0.46
N ARG A 102 -40.63 -8.59 1.58
CA ARG A 102 -40.03 -8.38 2.91
C ARG A 102 -38.64 -8.99 3.01
N HIS A 103 -38.44 -10.20 2.51
CA HIS A 103 -37.11 -10.82 2.48
C HIS A 103 -36.08 -10.00 1.67
N VAL A 104 -36.48 -9.46 0.52
CA VAL A 104 -35.62 -8.61 -0.30
C VAL A 104 -35.28 -7.31 0.42
N GLU A 105 -36.25 -6.69 1.09
CA GLU A 105 -36.04 -5.47 1.89
C GLU A 105 -35.08 -5.71 3.06
N GLU A 106 -35.20 -6.84 3.76
CA GLU A 106 -34.26 -7.26 4.81
C GLU A 106 -32.84 -7.42 4.26
N LYS A 107 -32.69 -8.04 3.07
CA LYS A 107 -31.38 -8.18 2.42
C LYS A 107 -30.79 -6.84 1.98
N MET A 108 -31.63 -5.93 1.47
CA MET A 108 -31.17 -4.58 1.12
C MET A 108 -30.62 -3.83 2.34
N GLU A 109 -31.30 -3.96 3.49
CA GLU A 109 -30.81 -3.31 4.73
C GLU A 109 -29.52 -3.97 5.24
N ALA A 110 -29.42 -5.29 5.18
CA ALA A 110 -28.20 -6.01 5.53
C ALA A 110 -27.01 -5.57 4.65
N VAL A 111 -27.22 -5.45 3.32
CA VAL A 111 -26.18 -4.98 2.39
C VAL A 111 -25.73 -3.55 2.70
N ARG A 112 -26.66 -2.66 3.08
CA ARG A 112 -26.30 -1.31 3.54
C ARG A 112 -25.46 -1.33 4.82
N GLY A 113 -25.82 -2.22 5.75
CA GLY A 113 -25.01 -2.45 6.96
C GLY A 113 -23.60 -2.92 6.64
N TRP A 114 -23.48 -3.92 5.77
CA TRP A 114 -22.19 -4.42 5.31
C TRP A 114 -21.35 -3.33 4.64
N GLY A 115 -21.96 -2.52 3.77
CA GLY A 115 -21.24 -1.43 3.11
C GLY A 115 -20.62 -0.42 4.08
N ARG A 116 -21.34 -0.08 5.17
CA ARG A 116 -20.78 0.80 6.22
C ARG A 116 -19.63 0.16 6.97
N ASN A 117 -19.77 -1.12 7.34
CA ASN A 117 -18.72 -1.85 8.07
C ASN A 117 -17.48 -2.05 7.20
N GLU A 118 -17.67 -2.49 5.95
CA GLU A 118 -16.57 -2.68 4.99
C GLU A 118 -15.79 -1.37 4.78
N GLN A 119 -16.47 -0.25 4.61
CA GLN A 119 -15.82 1.04 4.46
C GLN A 119 -14.97 1.42 5.68
N GLN A 120 -15.43 1.10 6.88
CA GLN A 120 -14.67 1.34 8.11
C GLN A 120 -13.42 0.46 8.17
N GLU A 121 -13.57 -0.85 7.94
CA GLU A 121 -12.44 -1.79 7.94
C GLU A 121 -11.39 -1.43 6.89
N VAL A 122 -11.83 -1.03 5.68
CA VAL A 122 -10.93 -0.58 4.63
C VAL A 122 -10.17 0.69 5.02
N ASN A 123 -10.82 1.63 5.70
CA ASN A 123 -10.14 2.84 6.18
C ASN A 123 -9.05 2.49 7.22
N GLU A 124 -9.34 1.54 8.14
CA GLU A 124 -8.36 1.07 9.12
C GLU A 124 -7.20 0.31 8.44
N TYR A 125 -7.52 -0.58 7.51
CA TYR A 125 -6.52 -1.28 6.70
C TYR A 125 -5.62 -0.27 5.96
N THR A 126 -6.20 0.69 5.24
CA THR A 126 -5.46 1.70 4.46
C THR A 126 -4.51 2.49 5.35
N GLY A 127 -4.94 2.86 6.56
CA GLY A 127 -4.07 3.53 7.53
C GLY A 127 -2.84 2.70 7.90
N ARG A 128 -3.03 1.40 8.19
CA ARG A 128 -1.94 0.47 8.54
C ARG A 128 -1.03 0.18 7.34
N ALA A 129 -1.62 -0.05 6.15
CA ALA A 129 -0.89 -0.28 4.91
C ALA A 129 -0.01 0.92 4.53
N THR A 130 -0.52 2.15 4.69
CA THR A 130 0.24 3.37 4.45
C THR A 130 1.44 3.50 5.39
N GLN A 131 1.26 3.16 6.69
CA GLN A 131 2.37 3.15 7.64
C GLN A 131 3.44 2.13 7.26
N LEU A 132 3.04 0.92 6.86
CA LEU A 132 3.97 -0.11 6.41
C LEU A 132 4.70 0.31 5.13
N SER A 133 4.00 0.87 4.14
CA SER A 133 4.62 1.40 2.92
C SER A 133 5.64 2.49 3.24
N ALA A 134 5.32 3.41 4.16
CA ALA A 134 6.25 4.45 4.58
C ALA A 134 7.53 3.89 5.23
N LEU A 135 7.43 2.82 6.02
CA LEU A 135 8.59 2.11 6.57
C LEU A 135 9.43 1.47 5.46
N LEU A 136 8.78 0.79 4.51
CA LEU A 136 9.46 0.16 3.38
C LEU A 136 10.18 1.18 2.48
N ASP A 137 9.65 2.38 2.36
CA ASP A 137 10.18 3.41 1.46
C ASP A 137 11.20 4.35 2.13
N SER A 138 11.22 4.44 3.46
CA SER A 138 12.13 5.33 4.18
C SER A 138 13.13 4.60 5.07
N GLU A 139 12.66 3.77 6.00
CA GLU A 139 13.53 3.19 7.01
C GLU A 139 14.35 2.02 6.47
N ILE A 140 13.77 1.20 5.60
CA ILE A 140 14.49 0.05 5.03
C ILE A 140 15.65 0.49 4.12
N PRO A 141 15.50 1.45 3.19
CA PRO A 141 16.64 1.96 2.40
C PRO A 141 17.76 2.52 3.27
N ARG A 142 17.41 3.20 4.39
CA ARG A 142 18.41 3.67 5.36
C ARG A 142 19.12 2.51 6.04
N ALA A 143 18.39 1.47 6.46
CA ALA A 143 18.97 0.27 7.03
C ALA A 143 19.88 -0.45 6.06
N LEU A 144 19.48 -0.61 4.80
CA LEU A 144 20.31 -1.19 3.76
C LEU A 144 21.60 -0.38 3.52
N SER A 145 21.51 0.95 3.44
CA SER A 145 22.68 1.82 3.33
C SER A 145 23.60 1.71 4.54
N PHE A 146 23.05 1.60 5.74
CA PHE A 146 23.84 1.39 6.96
C PHE A 146 24.60 0.06 6.92
N LEU A 147 23.95 -1.03 6.46
CA LEU A 147 24.60 -2.33 6.30
C LEU A 147 25.72 -2.27 5.26
N ASP A 148 25.53 -1.56 4.13
CA ASP A 148 26.57 -1.36 3.13
C ASP A 148 27.79 -0.63 3.70
N HIS A 149 27.57 0.45 4.45
CA HIS A 149 28.65 1.16 5.14
C HIS A 149 29.34 0.31 6.20
N ALA A 150 28.59 -0.49 6.95
CA ALA A 150 29.16 -1.39 7.96
C ALA A 150 30.07 -2.44 7.31
N VAL A 151 29.64 -3.05 6.21
CA VAL A 151 30.45 -4.00 5.42
C VAL A 151 31.74 -3.32 4.92
N ALA A 152 31.63 -2.16 4.26
CA ALA A 152 32.77 -1.43 3.74
C ALA A 152 33.81 -1.05 4.83
N ASN A 153 33.33 -0.63 6.00
CA ASN A 153 34.17 -0.33 7.15
C ASN A 153 34.93 -1.58 7.65
N LEU A 154 34.19 -2.69 7.82
CA LEU A 154 34.80 -3.96 8.28
C LEU A 154 35.85 -4.49 7.29
N GLU A 155 35.59 -4.39 5.98
CA GLU A 155 36.55 -4.74 4.93
C GLU A 155 37.78 -3.87 4.99
N SER A 156 37.65 -2.57 5.19
CA SER A 156 38.79 -1.65 5.33
C SER A 156 39.65 -1.97 6.56
N TYR A 157 39.02 -2.35 7.69
CA TYR A 157 39.78 -2.82 8.87
C TYR A 157 40.54 -4.10 8.60
N LEU A 158 39.97 -5.06 7.88
CA LEU A 158 40.68 -6.28 7.50
C LEU A 158 41.86 -6.01 6.57
N ALA A 159 41.71 -5.09 5.62
CA ALA A 159 42.77 -4.69 4.71
C ALA A 159 43.95 -3.99 5.43
N ILE A 160 43.69 -3.23 6.51
CA ILE A 160 44.67 -2.59 7.34
C ILE A 160 45.39 -3.63 8.27
N GLY A 161 44.62 -4.67 8.68
CA GLY A 161 45.11 -5.72 9.59
C GLY A 161 46.04 -6.75 8.98
N ASP A 162 46.34 -6.71 7.66
CA ASP A 162 47.32 -7.56 7.02
C ASP A 162 48.64 -6.78 6.69
N PRO A 163 49.52 -6.57 7.70
CA PRO A 163 50.80 -5.84 7.48
C PRO A 163 51.85 -6.66 6.73
N GLY A 164 51.47 -7.80 6.15
CA GLY A 164 52.38 -8.75 5.54
C GLY A 164 52.64 -8.58 4.03
N ALA A 165 51.75 -7.85 3.30
CA ALA A 165 51.86 -7.81 1.83
C ALA A 165 52.70 -6.63 1.28
N ASP A 166 52.86 -5.54 2.02
CA ASP A 166 53.58 -4.34 1.52
C ASP A 166 55.07 -4.23 1.93
N ASN A 167 55.57 -5.13 2.78
CA ASN A 167 56.97 -5.05 3.24
C ASN A 167 57.99 -5.82 2.36
N LEU A 168 57.53 -6.57 1.36
CA LEU A 168 58.45 -7.28 0.44
C LEU A 168 58.86 -6.46 -0.78
N ASN A 169 58.24 -5.32 -1.06
CA ASN A 169 58.55 -4.48 -2.21
C ASN A 169 59.30 -3.19 -1.86
N ARG A 170 59.62 -2.96 -0.58
CA ARG A 170 60.34 -1.74 -0.11
C ARG A 170 61.81 -1.96 0.16
N THR A 171 62.32 -3.18 0.17
CA THR A 171 63.73 -3.51 0.41
C THR A 171 64.58 -3.67 -0.86
N GLY A 172 63.98 -3.46 -2.07
CA GLY A 172 64.68 -3.65 -3.35
C GLY A 172 65.14 -2.37 -4.06
N LYS A 173 64.88 -1.16 -3.48
CA LYS A 173 65.26 0.08 -4.21
C LYS A 173 65.81 1.18 -3.31
N SER A 174 66.90 0.83 -2.58
CA SER A 174 67.64 1.84 -1.86
C SER A 174 69.14 1.51 -2.00
N MET A 175 69.71 1.60 -3.20
CA MET A 175 71.09 1.84 -3.50
C MET A 175 71.21 2.17 -4.97
N ALA A 176 71.11 3.42 -5.35
CA ALA A 176 71.85 4.12 -6.44
C ALA A 176 71.16 5.48 -6.67
N ASN A 177 71.64 6.49 -6.15
CA ASN A 177 72.32 7.63 -6.76
C ASN A 177 72.36 8.78 -5.79
N LYS A 178 73.50 9.03 -5.37
CA LYS A 178 74.04 10.27 -4.76
C LYS A 178 74.58 11.09 -5.89
N ASP A 179 74.38 12.38 -5.78
CA ASP A 179 75.10 13.47 -6.42
C ASP A 179 74.38 14.35 -7.44
N ALA A 180 74.56 15.61 -7.15
CA ALA A 180 74.40 16.85 -7.94
C ALA A 180 73.09 17.64 -7.81
N ASP A 181 73.17 18.68 -7.09
CA ASP A 181 73.48 20.09 -7.30
C ASP A 181 72.30 21.01 -7.44
N ASP A 182 72.17 21.82 -6.45
CA ASP A 182 72.24 23.30 -6.40
C ASP A 182 71.20 24.17 -7.13
N ALA A 183 70.77 25.11 -6.34
CA ALA A 183 70.36 26.47 -6.68
C ALA A 183 68.90 26.83 -7.11
N SER A 184 68.40 27.66 -6.29
CA SER A 184 67.61 28.88 -6.56
C SER A 184 66.12 28.91 -6.19
N GLN A 185 65.84 29.47 -5.04
CA GLN A 185 64.72 30.37 -4.76
C GLN A 185 64.94 31.73 -5.44
N PRO A 186 63.97 32.65 -5.67
CA PRO A 186 63.05 33.10 -4.63
C PRO A 186 61.61 33.53 -5.12
N ALA A 187 60.74 33.59 -4.11
CA ALA A 187 59.72 34.58 -3.77
C ALA A 187 58.90 35.37 -4.85
N SER A 188 57.59 35.33 -4.70
CA SER A 188 56.78 36.54 -4.40
C SER A 188 55.29 36.24 -4.30
N GLU A 189 54.72 36.50 -3.11
CA GLU A 189 53.34 36.95 -2.87
C GLU A 189 53.24 38.43 -3.26
N PRO A 190 52.07 39.11 -3.05
CA PRO A 190 50.64 38.83 -3.10
C PRO A 190 49.89 39.83 -4.02
N GLU A 191 48.59 39.70 -4.16
CA GLU A 191 47.69 40.85 -4.11
C GLU A 191 46.20 40.52 -4.21
N THR A 192 45.50 41.08 -3.26
CA THR A 192 44.13 41.44 -2.96
C THR A 192 43.33 42.05 -4.12
N ALA A 193 41.99 41.82 -4.07
CA ALA A 193 40.87 42.81 -4.17
C ALA A 193 39.57 42.02 -4.36
N GLU A 194 38.67 41.97 -3.40
CA GLU A 194 37.62 42.93 -3.01
C GLU A 194 36.68 43.40 -4.13
N ALA A 195 35.36 43.05 -4.01
CA ALA A 195 34.20 43.92 -4.07
C ALA A 195 32.93 43.09 -4.39
N LYS A 196 32.03 42.92 -3.41
CA LYS A 196 30.86 43.75 -3.13
C LYS A 196 29.76 43.72 -4.21
N ALA A 197 28.58 43.11 -3.96
CA ALA A 197 27.34 43.83 -3.64
C ALA A 197 26.11 42.93 -3.66
N GLN A 198 25.36 42.95 -2.58
CA GLN A 198 23.94 42.70 -2.45
C GLN A 198 23.18 43.96 -2.93
N PRO A 199 21.82 44.07 -2.84
CA PRO A 199 20.67 43.19 -2.96
C PRO A 199 19.57 43.76 -3.84
N THR A 200 18.43 43.06 -4.07
CA THR A 200 17.08 43.71 -4.13
C THR A 200 15.96 42.63 -4.17
N GLU A 201 15.15 42.60 -3.13
CA GLU A 201 13.71 42.46 -3.23
C GLU A 201 13.09 43.84 -3.58
N PRO A 202 11.79 44.02 -3.92
CA PRO A 202 10.59 43.41 -3.37
C PRO A 202 9.34 43.41 -4.32
N GLY A 203 8.24 42.92 -3.76
CA GLY A 203 6.87 43.37 -4.09
C GLY A 203 6.08 42.30 -4.86
N GLY A 204 4.95 41.77 -4.45
CA GLY A 204 3.82 42.43 -3.78
C GLY A 204 2.60 42.32 -4.67
N GLY A 205 1.45 41.86 -4.14
CA GLY A 205 0.15 42.08 -4.79
C GLY A 205 -0.74 40.81 -4.78
N THR A 206 -1.51 40.62 -3.72
CA THR A 206 -2.98 40.92 -3.57
C THR A 206 -3.95 40.07 -4.38
N SER A 207 -4.79 39.44 -3.60
CA SER A 207 -6.11 38.80 -3.87
C SER A 207 -7.05 39.60 -4.84
N PRO A 208 -8.21 39.04 -5.25
CA PRO A 208 -9.29 38.58 -4.35
C PRO A 208 -9.65 37.09 -4.48
#